data_f1084e1f92d5b6c6749f54487d00da07
#
_entry.id   f1084e1f92d5b6c6749f54487d00da07
#
_cell.length_a   1.000
_cell.length_b   1.000
_cell.length_c   1.000
_cell.angle_alpha   90.00
_cell.angle_beta   90.00
_cell.angle_gamma   90.00
#
_symmetry.space_group_name_H-M   'P 1'
#
loop_
_entity.id
_entity.type
_entity.pdbx_description
1 polymer ?
#
loop_
_entity_poly.entity_id
_entity_poly.type
_entity_poly.pdbx_seq_one_letter_code
_entity_poly.pdbx_strand_id
1 'polypeptide(L)'
;MKNTIKNLAILALIIIGTKATAQDIPNDTYEQKFKLGIGANVGYPFEDPYDLNVGGDVRLQYDLSKQYSLTATTGFNNLFIKDANDLGYIPAKLGFKAFVLKDQFYLMGEVGAAFAVTNKYNDKSLLLSPSIGYATKYIDISVRYEYLPDFPTVDNNTADKGLGQVALRLAYGFQL
;
A
#
# COMPACT_ATOMS: atom_id res chain seq x y z
N MET A 1 23.64 11.08 6.01
CA MET A 1 22.24 10.74 5.75
C MET A 1 21.93 9.23 5.75
N LYS A 2 22.74 8.33 5.16
CA LYS A 2 22.48 6.86 5.18
C LYS A 2 22.36 6.24 6.60
N ASN A 3 23.11 6.72 7.56
CA ASN A 3 23.10 6.17 8.94
C ASN A 3 21.89 6.64 9.75
N THR A 4 21.35 7.81 9.46
CA THR A 4 20.18 8.36 10.16
C THR A 4 18.91 7.57 9.83
N ILE A 5 18.75 7.15 8.56
CA ILE A 5 17.60 6.34 8.10
C ILE A 5 17.65 4.94 8.69
N LYS A 6 18.85 4.31 8.76
CA LYS A 6 19.02 3.01 9.44
C LYS A 6 18.64 3.07 10.91
N ASN A 7 19.07 4.12 11.61
CA ASN A 7 18.76 4.27 13.03
C ASN A 7 17.27 4.54 13.28
N LEU A 8 16.61 5.27 12.38
CA LEU A 8 15.15 5.51 12.45
C LEU A 8 14.35 4.22 12.23
N ALA A 9 14.78 3.38 11.28
CA ALA A 9 14.14 2.09 11.01
C ALA A 9 14.32 1.11 12.18
N ILE A 10 15.48 1.09 12.81
CA ILE A 10 15.76 0.26 13.99
C ILE A 10 14.96 0.77 15.20
N LEU A 11 14.83 2.09 15.38
CA LEU A 11 14.03 2.67 16.45
C LEU A 11 12.54 2.36 16.28
N ALA A 12 12.02 2.38 15.04
CA ALA A 12 10.64 1.99 14.74
C ALA A 12 10.38 0.50 15.04
N LEU A 13 11.34 -0.39 14.72
CA LEU A 13 11.26 -1.82 15.05
C LEU A 13 11.30 -2.10 16.57
N ILE A 14 12.08 -1.32 17.33
CA ILE A 14 12.17 -1.46 18.79
C ILE A 14 10.86 -0.99 19.47
N ILE A 15 10.22 0.06 18.97
CA ILE A 15 8.97 0.57 19.53
C ILE A 15 7.82 -0.44 19.32
N ILE A 16 7.85 -1.19 18.23
CA ILE A 16 6.86 -2.26 17.95
C ILE A 16 7.09 -3.49 18.85
N GLY A 17 8.36 -3.75 19.25
CA GLY A 17 8.73 -4.93 20.04
C GLY A 17 8.46 -4.85 21.55
N THR A 18 8.20 -3.68 22.12
CA THR A 18 8.15 -3.51 23.60
C THR A 18 6.77 -3.64 24.23
N LYS A 19 5.73 -3.98 23.48
CA LYS A 19 4.36 -4.17 23.98
C LYS A 19 3.76 -5.55 23.69
N ALA A 20 4.60 -6.56 23.49
CA ALA A 20 4.15 -7.95 23.52
C ALA A 20 4.10 -8.46 25.00
N THR A 21 3.34 -7.80 25.85
CA THR A 21 2.88 -8.43 27.07
C THR A 21 1.79 -9.43 26.63
N ALA A 22 2.05 -10.71 26.85
CA ALA A 22 1.03 -11.72 26.78
C ALA A 22 -0.09 -11.33 27.76
N GLN A 23 -1.12 -10.67 27.25
CA GLN A 23 -2.36 -10.52 27.97
C GLN A 23 -3.06 -11.88 27.90
N ASP A 24 -3.52 -12.36 29.05
CA ASP A 24 -4.42 -13.50 29.14
C ASP A 24 -5.48 -13.40 28.05
N ILE A 25 -5.45 -14.32 27.12
CA ILE A 25 -6.42 -14.40 26.03
C ILE A 25 -7.73 -14.81 26.70
N PRO A 26 -8.75 -13.94 26.79
CA PRO A 26 -10.09 -14.42 27.07
C PRO A 26 -10.42 -15.43 25.97
N ASN A 27 -10.97 -16.55 26.32
CA ASN A 27 -11.36 -17.67 25.44
C ASN A 27 -12.53 -17.30 24.50
N ASP A 28 -12.54 -16.08 23.96
CA ASP A 28 -13.35 -15.70 22.82
C ASP A 28 -12.61 -16.17 21.57
N THR A 29 -13.04 -17.31 21.07
CA THR A 29 -12.58 -17.87 19.80
C THR A 29 -12.88 -16.84 18.70
N TYR A 30 -11.90 -16.00 18.36
CA TYR A 30 -12.03 -15.07 17.24
C TYR A 30 -12.12 -15.92 15.97
N GLU A 31 -13.26 -15.89 15.31
CA GLU A 31 -13.42 -16.54 14.02
C GLU A 31 -12.59 -15.80 12.99
N GLN A 32 -11.52 -16.43 12.54
CA GLN A 32 -10.69 -15.94 11.44
C GLN A 32 -11.54 -15.87 10.18
N LYS A 33 -11.56 -14.71 9.53
CA LYS A 33 -12.42 -14.46 8.38
C LYS A 33 -11.64 -13.88 7.22
N PHE A 34 -12.08 -14.24 6.03
CA PHE A 34 -11.64 -13.59 4.81
C PHE A 34 -12.57 -12.44 4.48
N LYS A 35 -11.98 -11.35 4.01
CA LYS A 35 -12.69 -10.19 3.46
C LYS A 35 -12.13 -9.89 2.09
N LEU A 36 -12.99 -9.58 1.16
CA LEU A 36 -12.65 -9.09 -0.17
C LEU A 36 -13.03 -7.62 -0.27
N GLY A 37 -12.10 -6.77 -0.67
CA GLY A 37 -12.34 -5.35 -0.88
C GLY A 37 -12.10 -4.98 -2.34
N ILE A 38 -13.01 -4.20 -2.91
CA ILE A 38 -12.84 -3.57 -4.23
C ILE A 38 -12.74 -2.07 -4.00
N GLY A 39 -11.68 -1.46 -4.50
CA GLY A 39 -11.37 -0.05 -4.26
C GLY A 39 -11.03 0.71 -5.52
N ALA A 40 -11.28 2.03 -5.45
CA ALA A 40 -10.75 3.01 -6.37
C ALA A 40 -9.71 3.85 -5.64
N ASN A 41 -8.73 4.33 -6.37
CA ASN A 41 -7.68 5.18 -5.83
C ASN A 41 -7.34 6.34 -6.76
N VAL A 42 -6.94 7.43 -6.16
CA VAL A 42 -6.39 8.60 -6.85
C VAL A 42 -5.10 9.00 -6.13
N GLY A 43 -4.03 9.18 -6.88
CA GLY A 43 -2.71 9.51 -6.37
C GLY A 43 -2.14 10.76 -7.02
N TYR A 44 -1.33 11.46 -6.26
CA TYR A 44 -0.54 12.60 -6.71
C TYR A 44 0.95 12.22 -6.68
N PRO A 45 1.56 12.00 -7.85
CA PRO A 45 3.00 11.80 -7.98
C PRO A 45 3.78 13.07 -7.65
N PHE A 46 5.00 12.91 -7.13
CA PHE A 46 5.88 14.05 -6.80
C PHE A 46 6.97 14.30 -7.84
N GLU A 47 7.16 13.37 -8.75
CA GLU A 47 8.19 13.45 -9.80
C GLU A 47 7.58 13.77 -11.16
N ASP A 48 8.20 14.73 -11.87
CA ASP A 48 7.92 14.98 -13.26
C ASP A 48 8.30 13.76 -14.14
N PRO A 49 7.56 13.45 -15.18
CA PRO A 49 6.48 14.22 -15.84
C PRO A 49 5.06 13.77 -15.44
N TYR A 50 4.89 13.14 -14.28
CA TYR A 50 3.61 12.56 -13.86
C TYR A 50 2.72 13.61 -13.20
N ASP A 51 1.46 13.71 -13.65
CA ASP A 51 0.49 14.65 -13.10
C ASP A 51 -0.49 14.00 -12.12
N LEU A 52 -1.00 12.84 -12.48
CA LEU A 52 -2.08 12.17 -11.72
C LEU A 52 -1.97 10.66 -11.88
N ASN A 53 -2.29 9.93 -10.82
CA ASN A 53 -2.48 8.49 -10.84
C ASN A 53 -3.94 8.17 -10.53
N VAL A 54 -4.61 7.38 -11.37
CA VAL A 54 -5.96 6.88 -11.10
C VAL A 54 -5.96 5.38 -11.28
N GLY A 55 -6.60 4.66 -10.35
CA GLY A 55 -6.61 3.21 -10.44
C GLY A 55 -7.75 2.55 -9.68
N GLY A 56 -7.81 1.25 -9.86
CA GLY A 56 -8.68 0.36 -9.12
C GLY A 56 -7.92 -0.85 -8.59
N ASP A 57 -8.32 -1.34 -7.43
CA ASP A 57 -7.68 -2.49 -6.81
C ASP A 57 -8.69 -3.48 -6.21
N VAL A 58 -8.22 -4.71 -6.08
CA VAL A 58 -8.87 -5.77 -5.31
C VAL A 58 -7.92 -6.17 -4.21
N ARG A 59 -8.42 -6.22 -2.98
CA ARG A 59 -7.68 -6.62 -1.79
C ARG A 59 -8.35 -7.79 -1.11
N LEU A 60 -7.63 -8.89 -0.97
CA LEU A 60 -7.97 -9.98 -0.07
C LEU A 60 -7.36 -9.69 1.30
N GLN A 61 -8.14 -9.74 2.35
CA GLN A 61 -7.71 -9.59 3.73
C GLN A 61 -8.06 -10.86 4.51
N TYR A 62 -7.09 -11.35 5.27
CA TYR A 62 -7.27 -12.45 6.21
C TYR A 62 -7.05 -11.94 7.63
N ASP A 63 -8.10 -11.96 8.44
CA ASP A 63 -8.06 -11.47 9.81
C ASP A 63 -7.45 -12.54 10.72
N LEU A 64 -6.23 -12.29 11.22
CA LEU A 64 -5.55 -13.16 12.20
C LEU A 64 -6.16 -12.99 13.60
N SER A 65 -6.56 -11.78 13.94
CA SER A 65 -7.20 -11.40 15.19
C SER A 65 -8.07 -10.16 14.97
N LYS A 66 -8.73 -9.67 16.02
CA LYS A 66 -9.45 -8.39 15.97
C LYS A 66 -8.55 -7.20 15.58
N GLN A 67 -7.25 -7.30 15.89
CA GLN A 67 -6.29 -6.21 15.73
C GLN A 67 -5.34 -6.38 14.54
N TYR A 68 -5.15 -7.60 14.03
CA TYR A 68 -4.13 -7.88 13.01
C TYR A 68 -4.70 -8.64 11.84
N SER A 69 -4.33 -8.20 10.64
CA SER A 69 -4.72 -8.87 9.40
C SER A 69 -3.55 -8.91 8.40
N LEU A 70 -3.56 -9.96 7.60
CA LEU A 70 -2.72 -10.05 6.39
C LEU A 70 -3.52 -9.58 5.19
N THR A 71 -2.85 -8.95 4.24
CA THR A 71 -3.49 -8.47 3.00
C THR A 71 -2.70 -8.88 1.78
N ALA A 72 -3.43 -9.19 0.70
CA ALA A 72 -2.89 -9.33 -0.65
C ALA A 72 -3.67 -8.39 -1.57
N THR A 73 -2.98 -7.49 -2.25
CA THR A 73 -3.60 -6.44 -3.08
C THR A 73 -3.04 -6.49 -4.48
N THR A 74 -3.93 -6.45 -5.47
CA THR A 74 -3.58 -6.27 -6.88
C THR A 74 -4.59 -5.35 -7.54
N GLY A 75 -4.28 -4.84 -8.74
CA GLY A 75 -5.16 -3.92 -9.43
C GLY A 75 -4.54 -3.37 -10.69
N PHE A 76 -5.03 -2.23 -11.12
CA PHE A 76 -4.49 -1.49 -12.25
C PHE A 76 -4.45 0.00 -11.90
N ASN A 77 -3.35 0.65 -12.19
CA ASN A 77 -3.15 2.08 -12.03
C ASN A 77 -2.69 2.68 -13.35
N ASN A 78 -3.18 3.86 -13.67
CA ASN A 78 -2.79 4.64 -14.83
C ASN A 78 -2.18 5.97 -14.37
N LEU A 79 -0.93 6.19 -14.71
CA LEU A 79 -0.22 7.44 -14.51
C LEU A 79 -0.40 8.32 -15.74
N PHE A 80 -1.08 9.44 -15.55
CA PHE A 80 -1.23 10.46 -16.58
C PHE A 80 0.04 11.27 -16.70
N ILE A 81 0.50 11.45 -17.92
CA ILE A 81 1.73 12.16 -18.24
C ILE A 81 1.38 13.34 -19.14
N LYS A 82 1.86 14.52 -18.78
CA LYS A 82 1.68 15.72 -19.59
C LYS A 82 2.48 15.61 -20.89
N ASP A 83 1.79 15.81 -22.01
CA ASP A 83 2.37 15.80 -23.36
C ASP A 83 3.01 14.46 -23.80
N ALA A 84 2.71 13.34 -23.14
CA ALA A 84 3.21 12.02 -23.50
C ALA A 84 2.13 10.92 -23.32
N ASN A 85 2.46 9.67 -23.68
CA ASN A 85 1.56 8.54 -23.48
C ASN A 85 1.50 8.13 -22.01
N ASP A 86 0.32 7.90 -21.51
CA ASP A 86 0.08 7.44 -20.16
C ASP A 86 0.81 6.11 -19.87
N LEU A 87 1.18 5.90 -18.61
CA LEU A 87 1.86 4.72 -18.16
C LEU A 87 0.96 3.90 -17.22
N GLY A 88 0.49 2.76 -17.70
CA GLY A 88 -0.26 1.82 -16.91
C GLY A 88 0.64 0.82 -16.20
N TYR A 89 0.30 0.46 -14.94
CA TYR A 89 0.98 -0.59 -14.22
C TYR A 89 0.04 -1.43 -13.37
N ILE A 90 0.44 -2.69 -13.14
CA ILE A 90 -0.24 -3.64 -12.27
C ILE A 90 0.58 -3.81 -11.00
N PRO A 91 0.09 -3.37 -9.82
CA PRO A 91 0.73 -3.67 -8.54
C PRO A 91 0.36 -5.08 -8.07
N ALA A 92 1.32 -5.79 -7.47
CA ALA A 92 1.09 -7.00 -6.69
C ALA A 92 1.77 -6.83 -5.33
N LYS A 93 0.96 -6.71 -4.26
CA LYS A 93 1.43 -6.33 -2.93
C LYS A 93 0.95 -7.31 -1.86
N LEU A 94 1.81 -7.59 -0.90
CA LEU A 94 1.45 -8.24 0.35
C LEU A 94 1.62 -7.25 1.49
N GLY A 95 0.75 -7.32 2.49
CA GLY A 95 0.75 -6.36 3.56
C GLY A 95 0.34 -6.93 4.92
N PHE A 96 0.70 -6.16 5.93
CA PHE A 96 0.28 -6.36 7.30
C PHE A 96 -0.47 -5.12 7.77
N LYS A 97 -1.67 -5.35 8.31
CA LYS A 97 -2.60 -4.32 8.79
C LYS A 97 -2.78 -4.48 10.30
N ALA A 98 -2.53 -3.41 11.04
CA ALA A 98 -2.70 -3.36 12.49
C ALA A 98 -3.79 -2.33 12.83
N PHE A 99 -4.88 -2.80 13.42
CA PHE A 99 -5.96 -1.94 13.89
C PHE A 99 -5.63 -1.34 15.24
N VAL A 100 -5.96 -0.06 15.39
CA VAL A 100 -5.79 0.75 16.59
C VAL A 100 -7.11 1.49 16.87
N LEU A 101 -7.25 2.09 18.05
CA LEU A 101 -8.40 2.95 18.40
C LEU A 101 -9.76 2.31 18.06
N LYS A 102 -10.17 1.33 18.84
CA LYS A 102 -11.47 0.64 18.73
C LYS A 102 -11.65 -0.16 17.44
N ASP A 103 -10.57 -0.73 16.90
CA ASP A 103 -10.56 -1.59 15.72
C ASP A 103 -11.13 -0.94 14.44
N GLN A 104 -11.07 0.37 14.35
CA GLN A 104 -11.53 1.14 13.18
C GLN A 104 -10.39 1.83 12.45
N PHE A 105 -9.49 2.50 13.17
CA PHE A 105 -8.30 3.07 12.58
C PHE A 105 -7.22 2.00 12.42
N TYR A 106 -6.43 2.10 11.38
CA TYR A 106 -5.34 1.16 11.17
C TYR A 106 -4.08 1.82 10.61
N LEU A 107 -2.98 1.17 10.90
CA LEU A 107 -1.71 1.34 10.23
C LEU A 107 -1.48 0.10 9.36
N MET A 108 -0.98 0.29 8.15
CA MET A 108 -0.69 -0.83 7.25
C MET A 108 0.61 -0.57 6.50
N GLY A 109 1.41 -1.61 6.36
CA GLY A 109 2.56 -1.64 5.47
C GLY A 109 2.37 -2.69 4.39
N GLU A 110 2.54 -2.31 3.14
CA GLU A 110 2.53 -3.24 2.00
C GLU A 110 3.89 -3.20 1.29
N VAL A 111 4.34 -4.35 0.85
CA VAL A 111 5.52 -4.53 0.02
C VAL A 111 5.18 -5.41 -1.17
N GLY A 112 5.75 -5.12 -2.32
CA GLY A 112 5.46 -5.88 -3.53
C GLY A 112 6.23 -5.40 -4.74
N ALA A 113 5.64 -5.62 -5.91
CA ALA A 113 6.19 -5.18 -7.17
C ALA A 113 5.11 -4.49 -8.01
N ALA A 114 5.52 -3.51 -8.79
CA ALA A 114 4.73 -2.89 -9.84
C ALA A 114 5.27 -3.33 -11.20
N PHE A 115 4.38 -3.77 -12.07
CA PHE A 115 4.68 -4.23 -13.42
C PHE A 115 4.12 -3.23 -14.41
N ALA A 116 4.98 -2.51 -15.12
CA ALA A 116 4.57 -1.63 -16.20
C ALA A 116 4.02 -2.46 -17.37
N VAL A 117 2.84 -2.10 -17.88
CA VAL A 117 2.12 -2.89 -18.91
C VAL A 117 1.79 -2.09 -20.17
N THR A 118 2.17 -0.81 -20.23
CA THR A 118 1.86 0.07 -21.37
C THR A 118 3.13 0.42 -22.14
N ASN A 119 3.03 0.40 -23.50
CA ASN A 119 3.98 0.99 -24.46
C ASN A 119 5.45 0.62 -24.26
N LYS A 120 5.85 -0.61 -24.60
CA LYS A 120 7.26 -1.06 -24.63
C LYS A 120 8.00 -1.05 -23.28
N TYR A 121 7.40 -0.58 -22.22
CA TYR A 121 7.94 -0.65 -20.88
C TYR A 121 7.56 -2.00 -20.26
N ASN A 122 8.48 -2.95 -20.28
CA ASN A 122 8.32 -4.24 -19.63
C ASN A 122 9.17 -4.27 -18.34
N ASP A 123 9.18 -3.16 -17.64
CA ASP A 123 9.97 -2.99 -16.42
C ASP A 123 9.15 -3.29 -15.19
N LYS A 124 9.84 -3.74 -14.17
CA LYS A 124 9.29 -4.01 -12.84
C LYS A 124 10.05 -3.19 -11.80
N SER A 125 9.32 -2.65 -10.85
CA SER A 125 9.89 -1.94 -9.71
C SER A 125 9.44 -2.58 -8.40
N LEU A 126 10.31 -2.54 -7.40
CA LEU A 126 9.90 -2.75 -6.02
C LEU A 126 8.84 -1.69 -5.67
N LEU A 127 7.83 -2.07 -4.90
CA LEU A 127 6.81 -1.15 -4.42
C LEU A 127 6.70 -1.25 -2.91
N LEU A 128 6.90 -0.13 -2.22
CA LEU A 128 6.69 0.02 -0.79
C LEU A 128 5.50 0.96 -0.57
N SER A 129 4.56 0.57 0.30
CA SER A 129 3.32 1.32 0.47
C SER A 129 2.86 1.34 1.94
N PRO A 130 3.47 2.18 2.80
CA PRO A 130 2.91 2.48 4.10
C PRO A 130 1.61 3.26 3.97
N SER A 131 0.62 2.98 4.82
CA SER A 131 -0.67 3.66 4.82
C SER A 131 -1.28 3.76 6.20
N ILE A 132 -2.17 4.74 6.34
CA ILE A 132 -3.08 4.90 7.47
C ILE A 132 -4.51 4.93 6.93
N GLY A 133 -5.44 4.39 7.68
CA GLY A 133 -6.81 4.36 7.21
C GLY A 133 -7.84 4.15 8.32
N TYR A 134 -9.07 4.26 7.89
CA TYR A 134 -10.26 4.02 8.68
C TYR A 134 -11.13 3.00 7.97
N ALA A 135 -11.47 1.93 8.66
CA ALA A 135 -12.29 0.86 8.13
C ALA A 135 -13.52 0.64 8.99
N THR A 136 -14.66 0.55 8.34
CA THR A 136 -15.92 0.09 8.93
C THR A 136 -16.20 -1.35 8.48
N LYS A 137 -17.41 -1.82 8.73
CA LYS A 137 -17.85 -3.14 8.25
C LYS A 137 -17.79 -3.27 6.72
N TYR A 138 -18.07 -2.19 5.97
CA TYR A 138 -18.19 -2.21 4.52
C TYR A 138 -17.29 -1.21 3.79
N ILE A 139 -16.88 -0.13 4.45
CA ILE A 139 -16.12 0.96 3.83
C ILE A 139 -14.73 1.00 4.43
N ASP A 140 -13.72 1.13 3.58
CA ASP A 140 -12.31 1.31 3.92
C ASP A 140 -11.80 2.55 3.18
N ILE A 141 -11.38 3.55 3.93
CA ILE A 141 -10.78 4.79 3.41
C ILE A 141 -9.35 4.86 3.93
N SER A 142 -8.39 5.08 3.05
CA SER A 142 -6.98 5.19 3.44
C SER A 142 -6.20 6.19 2.62
N VAL A 143 -5.20 6.76 3.27
CA VAL A 143 -4.12 7.52 2.63
C VAL A 143 -2.87 6.67 2.67
N ARG A 144 -2.20 6.54 1.54
CA ARG A 144 -0.98 5.76 1.40
C ARG A 144 0.11 6.55 0.69
N TYR A 145 1.34 6.33 1.09
CA TYR A 145 2.50 6.76 0.35
C TYR A 145 3.04 5.55 -0.42
N GLU A 146 3.21 5.66 -1.71
CA GLU A 146 3.80 4.61 -2.55
C GLU A 146 5.15 5.06 -3.06
N TYR A 147 6.14 4.18 -2.94
CA TYR A 147 7.50 4.42 -3.42
C TYR A 147 7.94 3.28 -4.33
N LEU A 148 8.32 3.63 -5.55
CA LEU A 148 8.77 2.74 -6.62
C LEU A 148 10.16 3.17 -7.07
N PRO A 149 11.24 2.65 -6.46
CA PRO A 149 12.63 3.13 -6.70
C PRO A 149 13.10 2.95 -8.15
N ASP A 150 12.65 1.90 -8.82
CA ASP A 150 13.12 1.51 -10.16
C ASP A 150 12.03 1.70 -11.21
N PHE A 151 11.04 2.60 -10.98
CA PHE A 151 9.96 2.78 -11.92
C PHE A 151 10.47 3.55 -13.16
N PRO A 152 10.08 3.11 -14.40
CA PRO A 152 10.59 3.71 -15.62
C PRO A 152 10.20 5.18 -15.72
N THR A 153 11.19 6.03 -16.02
CA THR A 153 10.98 7.42 -16.38
C THR A 153 10.89 7.55 -17.90
N VAL A 154 10.01 8.40 -18.38
CA VAL A 154 9.76 8.59 -19.83
C VAL A 154 10.91 9.32 -20.52
N ASP A 155 11.82 9.91 -19.78
CA ASP A 155 12.94 10.67 -20.33
C ASP A 155 14.20 9.80 -20.41
N ASN A 156 14.70 9.61 -21.64
CA ASN A 156 15.83 8.73 -22.00
C ASN A 156 17.17 9.06 -21.33
N ASN A 157 17.22 10.00 -20.38
CA ASN A 157 18.48 10.50 -19.86
C ASN A 157 18.62 10.58 -18.34
N THR A 158 17.67 10.09 -17.56
CA THR A 158 17.80 10.07 -16.10
C THR A 158 17.21 8.78 -15.50
N ALA A 159 18.01 7.72 -15.54
CA ALA A 159 17.71 6.39 -14.95
C ALA A 159 17.70 6.38 -13.41
N ASP A 160 17.53 7.52 -12.74
CA ASP A 160 17.86 7.64 -11.31
C ASP A 160 16.76 8.23 -10.41
N LYS A 161 15.54 8.40 -10.91
CA LYS A 161 14.45 8.94 -10.06
C LYS A 161 13.29 7.97 -10.03
N GLY A 162 13.23 7.19 -8.95
CA GLY A 162 12.05 6.40 -8.64
C GLY A 162 10.82 7.30 -8.45
N LEU A 163 9.63 6.71 -8.59
CA LEU A 163 8.36 7.38 -8.41
C LEU A 163 7.94 7.34 -6.93
N GLY A 164 7.70 8.50 -6.34
CA GLY A 164 7.03 8.69 -5.05
C GLY A 164 5.67 9.33 -5.25
N GLN A 165 4.62 8.82 -4.58
CA GLN A 165 3.28 9.39 -4.66
C GLN A 165 2.51 9.26 -3.36
N VAL A 166 1.59 10.19 -3.11
CA VAL A 166 0.55 10.03 -2.09
C VAL A 166 -0.76 9.69 -2.79
N ALA A 167 -1.45 8.66 -2.30
CA ALA A 167 -2.72 8.23 -2.89
C ALA A 167 -3.81 8.10 -1.82
N LEU A 168 -5.01 8.53 -2.18
CA LEU A 168 -6.25 8.28 -1.45
C LEU A 168 -6.93 7.06 -2.06
N ARG A 169 -7.37 6.14 -1.21
CA ARG A 169 -8.13 4.96 -1.58
C ARG A 169 -9.48 4.94 -0.89
N LEU A 170 -10.53 4.64 -1.64
CA LEU A 170 -11.86 4.34 -1.14
C LEU A 170 -12.26 2.95 -1.62
N ALA A 171 -12.65 2.08 -0.71
CA ALA A 171 -13.04 0.72 -1.05
C ALA A 171 -14.30 0.27 -0.33
N TYR A 172 -14.99 -0.66 -0.99
CA TYR A 172 -16.08 -1.43 -0.41
C TYR A 172 -15.62 -2.85 -0.17
N GLY A 173 -15.88 -3.36 1.05
CA GLY A 173 -15.47 -4.69 1.48
C GLY A 173 -16.65 -5.61 1.78
N PHE A 174 -16.50 -6.87 1.41
CA PHE A 174 -17.44 -7.94 1.74
C PHE A 174 -16.74 -8.97 2.62
N GLN A 175 -17.44 -9.52 3.56
CA GLN A 175 -17.02 -10.69 4.30
C GLN A 175 -17.36 -11.95 3.48
N LEU A 176 -16.38 -12.84 3.32
CA LEU A 176 -16.53 -14.11 2.61
C LEU A 176 -16.94 -15.21 3.57
#